data_799ed5257cd9f78ebec27ed91dad6163
#
_entry.id   799ed5257cd9f78ebec27ed91dad6163
#
_cell.length_a   1.000
_cell.length_b   1.000
_cell.length_c   1.000
_cell.angle_alpha   90.00
_cell.angle_beta   90.00
_cell.angle_gamma   90.00
#
_symmetry.space_group_name_H-M   'P 1'
#
loop_
_entity.id
_entity.type
_entity.pdbx_description
1 polymer ?
#
loop_
_entity_poly.entity_id
_entity_poly.type
_entity_poly.pdbx_seq_one_letter_code
_entity_poly.pdbx_strand_id
1 'polypeptide(L)'
;MRVRNWRLGGVTLLGICVLLVSSGCNKLKARDELNKGVAFYKAAKYPLAVERFKEAVELDPTLVNARLYLATAYANQYVPGSQSDENLKVGEQAIAEFQKVLEVDPSSLGSISGIASLYFQMKRMDEAKEFYKKQIALDSSNPEPYYSVGVIDWTQTYQPRMVLRTRLKLKTEDPIKDPKERQALAERNLPLIEEGMEMLNRAMQLREDYDDAMAYLNLLYREKADLEETPQAREEALKTADMWMDKSLALKKQKAVEAAKSPQAGS
;
A
#
# COMPACT_ATOMS: atom_id res chain seq x y z
N MET A 1 -63.97 -20.24 41.03
CA MET A 1 -63.80 -20.32 39.59
C MET A 1 -62.55 -19.58 39.16
N ARG A 2 -61.47 -20.31 38.80
CA ARG A 2 -60.23 -19.72 38.28
C ARG A 2 -60.24 -19.93 36.76
N VAL A 3 -60.34 -18.85 36.01
CA VAL A 3 -60.14 -18.85 34.55
C VAL A 3 -58.68 -18.50 34.27
N ARG A 4 -57.96 -19.45 33.70
CA ARG A 4 -56.50 -19.42 33.45
C ARG A 4 -56.22 -18.77 32.11
N ASN A 5 -55.60 -17.57 32.12
CA ASN A 5 -55.18 -16.85 30.93
C ASN A 5 -54.01 -17.58 30.23
N TRP A 6 -54.32 -18.34 29.16
CA TRP A 6 -53.35 -19.12 28.38
C TRP A 6 -53.28 -18.66 26.91
N ARG A 7 -53.51 -17.37 26.67
CA ARG A 7 -53.48 -16.84 25.28
C ARG A 7 -52.36 -15.86 24.93
N LEU A 8 -51.48 -15.54 25.88
CA LEU A 8 -50.37 -14.57 25.62
C LEU A 8 -49.02 -15.20 25.32
N GLY A 9 -48.81 -16.51 25.53
CA GLY A 9 -47.52 -17.18 25.30
C GLY A 9 -47.27 -17.60 23.83
N GLY A 10 -48.35 -17.76 23.02
CA GLY A 10 -48.21 -18.31 21.68
C GLY A 10 -47.76 -17.27 20.59
N VAL A 11 -48.12 -16.01 20.79
CA VAL A 11 -47.86 -14.96 19.79
C VAL A 11 -46.43 -14.49 19.86
N THR A 12 -45.80 -14.46 21.04
CA THR A 12 -44.40 -14.05 21.21
C THR A 12 -43.39 -15.09 20.69
N LEU A 13 -43.73 -16.41 20.83
CA LEU A 13 -42.86 -17.46 20.29
C LEU A 13 -42.89 -17.52 18.74
N LEU A 14 -44.02 -17.29 18.12
CA LEU A 14 -44.11 -17.23 16.63
C LEU A 14 -43.37 -16.04 16.03
N GLY A 15 -43.38 -14.89 16.70
CA GLY A 15 -42.65 -13.69 16.26
C GLY A 15 -41.13 -13.86 16.27
N ILE A 16 -40.59 -14.54 17.28
CA ILE A 16 -39.16 -14.81 17.42
C ILE A 16 -38.67 -15.83 16.37
N CYS A 17 -39.46 -16.86 16.07
CA CYS A 17 -39.15 -17.85 15.03
C CYS A 17 -39.10 -17.23 13.62
N VAL A 18 -40.01 -16.30 13.29
CA VAL A 18 -40.04 -15.64 11.97
C VAL A 18 -38.83 -14.74 11.79
N LEU A 19 -38.35 -14.05 12.83
CA LEU A 19 -37.16 -13.19 12.75
C LEU A 19 -35.87 -14.03 12.59
N LEU A 20 -35.76 -15.19 13.20
CA LEU A 20 -34.61 -16.08 13.07
C LEU A 20 -34.52 -16.73 11.69
N VAL A 21 -35.64 -17.07 11.08
CA VAL A 21 -35.68 -17.66 9.72
C VAL A 21 -35.31 -16.64 8.67
N SER A 22 -35.74 -15.38 8.79
CA SER A 22 -35.40 -14.33 7.82
C SER A 22 -33.90 -13.99 7.85
N SER A 23 -33.28 -13.99 9.04
CA SER A 23 -31.83 -13.76 9.18
C SER A 23 -31.01 -14.88 8.52
N GLY A 24 -31.44 -16.12 8.61
CA GLY A 24 -30.77 -17.26 7.97
C GLY A 24 -30.81 -17.20 6.43
N CYS A 25 -31.96 -16.82 5.87
CA CYS A 25 -32.11 -16.66 4.42
C CYS A 25 -31.24 -15.52 3.86
N ASN A 26 -31.12 -14.40 4.59
CA ASN A 26 -30.28 -13.27 4.16
C ASN A 26 -28.80 -13.64 4.15
N LYS A 27 -28.31 -14.37 5.16
CA LYS A 27 -26.92 -14.85 5.19
C LYS A 27 -26.58 -15.79 4.04
N LEU A 28 -27.54 -16.66 3.65
CA LEU A 28 -27.33 -17.56 2.53
C LEU A 28 -27.30 -16.78 1.20
N LYS A 29 -28.20 -15.82 1.03
CA LYS A 29 -28.21 -14.91 -0.11
C LYS A 29 -26.92 -14.07 -0.19
N ALA A 30 -26.44 -13.54 0.93
CA ALA A 30 -25.20 -12.77 0.99
C ALA A 30 -24.02 -13.58 0.46
N ARG A 31 -23.91 -14.86 0.84
CA ARG A 31 -22.87 -15.75 0.32
C ARG A 31 -23.00 -16.05 -1.17
N ASP A 32 -24.22 -16.17 -1.67
CA ASP A 32 -24.48 -16.35 -3.11
C ASP A 32 -24.04 -15.11 -3.90
N GLU A 33 -24.40 -13.90 -3.45
CA GLU A 33 -23.97 -12.65 -4.08
C GLU A 33 -22.45 -12.45 -3.96
N LEU A 34 -21.82 -12.83 -2.84
CA LEU A 34 -20.38 -12.85 -2.71
C LEU A 34 -19.71 -13.74 -3.77
N ASN A 35 -20.22 -14.97 -3.97
CA ASN A 35 -19.67 -15.90 -4.97
C ASN A 35 -19.83 -15.36 -6.40
N LYS A 36 -20.98 -14.75 -6.74
CA LYS A 36 -21.18 -14.06 -8.02
C LYS A 36 -20.18 -12.91 -8.20
N GLY A 37 -20.01 -12.09 -7.16
CA GLY A 37 -19.03 -11.01 -7.14
C GLY A 37 -17.60 -11.50 -7.39
N VAL A 38 -17.19 -12.60 -6.74
CA VAL A 38 -15.87 -13.23 -6.96
C VAL A 38 -15.71 -13.72 -8.40
N ALA A 39 -16.76 -14.26 -9.02
CA ALA A 39 -16.71 -14.66 -10.42
C ALA A 39 -16.50 -13.47 -11.36
N PHE A 40 -17.22 -12.35 -11.14
CA PHE A 40 -16.98 -11.12 -11.90
C PHE A 40 -15.60 -10.52 -11.65
N TYR A 41 -15.12 -10.52 -10.40
CA TYR A 41 -13.80 -10.05 -10.05
C TYR A 41 -12.69 -10.82 -10.78
N LYS A 42 -12.76 -12.15 -10.77
CA LYS A 42 -11.82 -13.01 -11.51
C LYS A 42 -11.85 -12.77 -13.03
N ALA A 43 -12.98 -12.35 -13.57
CA ALA A 43 -13.15 -11.97 -14.98
C ALA A 43 -12.74 -10.50 -15.24
N ALA A 44 -12.11 -9.80 -14.29
CA ALA A 44 -11.75 -8.38 -14.31
C ALA A 44 -12.93 -7.43 -14.59
N LYS A 45 -14.17 -7.87 -14.36
CA LYS A 45 -15.41 -7.07 -14.49
C LYS A 45 -15.70 -6.35 -13.16
N TYR A 46 -14.79 -5.49 -12.74
CA TYR A 46 -14.81 -4.84 -11.41
C TYR A 46 -16.10 -4.07 -11.09
N PRO A 47 -16.71 -3.30 -12.02
CA PRO A 47 -17.98 -2.64 -11.74
C PRO A 47 -19.09 -3.61 -11.34
N LEU A 48 -19.25 -4.74 -12.08
CA LEU A 48 -20.24 -5.78 -11.76
C LEU A 48 -19.90 -6.51 -10.45
N ALA A 49 -18.61 -6.73 -10.17
CA ALA A 49 -18.17 -7.28 -8.89
C ALA A 49 -18.57 -6.39 -7.72
N VAL A 50 -18.37 -5.07 -7.83
CA VAL A 50 -18.76 -4.08 -6.82
C VAL A 50 -20.26 -4.13 -6.52
N GLU A 51 -21.12 -4.22 -7.55
CA GLU A 51 -22.57 -4.35 -7.38
C GLU A 51 -22.93 -5.58 -6.53
N ARG A 52 -22.35 -6.75 -6.86
CA ARG A 52 -22.62 -8.00 -6.14
C ARG A 52 -22.05 -7.97 -4.71
N PHE A 53 -20.86 -7.43 -4.51
CA PHE A 53 -20.28 -7.32 -3.17
C PHE A 53 -21.04 -6.33 -2.30
N LYS A 54 -21.58 -5.22 -2.84
CA LYS A 54 -22.48 -4.32 -2.12
C LYS A 54 -23.72 -5.06 -1.65
N GLU A 55 -24.39 -5.78 -2.55
CA GLU A 55 -25.59 -6.55 -2.20
C GLU A 55 -25.27 -7.60 -1.11
N ALA A 56 -24.13 -8.25 -1.18
CA ALA A 56 -23.68 -9.19 -0.14
C ALA A 56 -23.49 -8.51 1.23
N VAL A 57 -22.86 -7.32 1.26
CA VAL A 57 -22.64 -6.54 2.49
C VAL A 57 -23.96 -5.99 3.06
N GLU A 58 -24.91 -5.60 2.22
CA GLU A 58 -26.25 -5.15 2.64
C GLU A 58 -27.06 -6.29 3.25
N LEU A 59 -27.01 -7.49 2.66
CA LEU A 59 -27.70 -8.69 3.15
C LEU A 59 -27.13 -9.25 4.45
N ASP A 60 -25.78 -9.19 4.61
CA ASP A 60 -25.09 -9.60 5.82
C ASP A 60 -23.91 -8.66 6.13
N PRO A 61 -24.12 -7.58 6.88
CA PRO A 61 -23.05 -6.64 7.26
C PRO A 61 -21.93 -7.28 8.09
N THR A 62 -22.15 -8.47 8.67
CA THR A 62 -21.15 -9.20 9.45
C THR A 62 -20.23 -10.07 8.58
N LEU A 63 -20.49 -10.17 7.28
CA LEU A 63 -19.69 -10.94 6.34
C LEU A 63 -18.43 -10.14 5.93
N VAL A 64 -17.43 -10.12 6.81
CA VAL A 64 -16.19 -9.33 6.66
C VAL A 64 -15.51 -9.58 5.32
N ASN A 65 -15.49 -10.82 4.84
CA ASN A 65 -14.90 -11.15 3.53
C ASN A 65 -15.60 -10.44 2.36
N ALA A 66 -16.94 -10.28 2.40
CA ALA A 66 -17.64 -9.54 1.33
C ALA A 66 -17.20 -8.07 1.30
N ARG A 67 -17.00 -7.47 2.46
CA ARG A 67 -16.49 -6.10 2.58
C ARG A 67 -15.05 -5.97 2.10
N LEU A 68 -14.18 -6.93 2.45
CA LEU A 68 -12.80 -6.97 1.97
C LEU A 68 -12.74 -7.07 0.44
N TYR A 69 -13.57 -7.94 -0.17
CA TYR A 69 -13.66 -8.04 -1.63
C TYR A 69 -14.26 -6.77 -2.27
N LEU A 70 -15.24 -6.14 -1.63
CA LEU A 70 -15.78 -4.85 -2.08
C LEU A 70 -14.70 -3.77 -2.14
N ALA A 71 -13.94 -3.62 -1.05
CA ALA A 71 -12.82 -2.68 -0.98
C ALA A 71 -11.77 -2.96 -2.07
N THR A 72 -11.41 -4.23 -2.25
CA THR A 72 -10.44 -4.67 -3.26
C THR A 72 -10.96 -4.40 -4.68
N ALA A 73 -12.25 -4.62 -4.94
CA ALA A 73 -12.84 -4.35 -6.25
C ALA A 73 -12.89 -2.84 -6.58
N TYR A 74 -13.14 -1.98 -5.59
CA TYR A 74 -12.97 -0.54 -5.74
C TYR A 74 -11.51 -0.15 -5.99
N ALA A 75 -10.57 -0.70 -5.22
CA ALA A 75 -9.14 -0.43 -5.40
C ALA A 75 -8.66 -0.76 -6.82
N ASN A 76 -9.17 -1.84 -7.42
CA ASN A 76 -8.84 -2.22 -8.80
C ASN A 76 -9.50 -1.34 -9.87
N GLN A 77 -10.47 -0.50 -9.52
CA GLN A 77 -11.04 0.50 -10.42
C GLN A 77 -10.29 1.84 -10.35
N TYR A 78 -9.53 2.07 -9.28
CA TYR A 78 -8.72 3.29 -9.16
C TYR A 78 -7.62 3.31 -10.21
N VAL A 79 -7.54 4.39 -10.98
CA VAL A 79 -6.53 4.61 -12.02
C VAL A 79 -5.45 5.56 -11.49
N PRO A 80 -4.23 5.05 -11.21
CA PRO A 80 -3.15 5.90 -10.72
C PRO A 80 -2.85 7.06 -11.67
N GLY A 81 -2.70 8.28 -11.10
CA GLY A 81 -2.40 9.49 -11.86
C GLY A 81 -3.62 10.22 -12.44
N SER A 82 -4.79 9.58 -12.52
CA SER A 82 -6.02 10.28 -12.91
C SER A 82 -6.53 11.17 -11.77
N GLN A 83 -6.74 12.46 -12.08
CA GLN A 83 -7.22 13.48 -11.13
C GLN A 83 -8.72 13.75 -11.26
N SER A 84 -9.47 12.90 -11.97
CA SER A 84 -10.91 13.08 -12.05
C SER A 84 -11.58 12.84 -10.69
N ASP A 85 -12.60 13.64 -10.36
CA ASP A 85 -13.34 13.52 -9.10
C ASP A 85 -13.94 12.11 -8.92
N GLU A 86 -14.37 11.49 -10.02
CA GLU A 86 -14.90 10.12 -10.00
C GLU A 86 -13.82 9.10 -9.59
N ASN A 87 -12.61 9.23 -10.15
CA ASN A 87 -11.50 8.35 -9.81
C ASN A 87 -11.06 8.52 -8.35
N LEU A 88 -10.93 9.76 -7.89
CA LEU A 88 -10.60 10.06 -6.50
C LEU A 88 -11.65 9.48 -5.54
N LYS A 89 -12.94 9.64 -5.88
CA LYS A 89 -14.05 9.08 -5.09
C LYS A 89 -13.98 7.55 -5.01
N VAL A 90 -13.62 6.87 -6.09
CA VAL A 90 -13.45 5.41 -6.10
C VAL A 90 -12.32 4.98 -5.15
N GLY A 91 -11.18 5.67 -5.17
CA GLY A 91 -10.07 5.42 -4.24
C GLY A 91 -10.47 5.61 -2.78
N GLU A 92 -11.18 6.72 -2.47
CA GLU A 92 -11.66 6.98 -1.09
C GLU A 92 -12.74 5.96 -0.66
N GLN A 93 -13.59 5.49 -1.56
CA GLN A 93 -14.54 4.41 -1.26
C GLN A 93 -13.83 3.10 -0.91
N ALA A 94 -12.76 2.75 -1.64
CA ALA A 94 -11.95 1.58 -1.33
C ALA A 94 -11.32 1.69 0.08
N ILE A 95 -10.71 2.83 0.38
CA ILE A 95 -10.11 3.09 1.70
C ILE A 95 -11.16 2.98 2.81
N ALA A 96 -12.33 3.57 2.63
CA ALA A 96 -13.41 3.53 3.62
C ALA A 96 -13.90 2.09 3.89
N GLU A 97 -14.03 1.26 2.86
CA GLU A 97 -14.45 -0.14 3.06
C GLU A 97 -13.33 -0.97 3.71
N PHE A 98 -12.05 -0.76 3.38
CA PHE A 98 -10.93 -1.38 4.10
C PHE A 98 -10.89 -0.96 5.57
N GLN A 99 -11.13 0.31 5.89
CA GLN A 99 -11.17 0.80 7.27
C GLN A 99 -12.27 0.11 8.08
N LYS A 100 -13.46 -0.10 7.51
CA LYS A 100 -14.54 -0.87 8.15
C LYS A 100 -14.16 -2.34 8.40
N VAL A 101 -13.30 -2.94 7.57
CA VAL A 101 -12.72 -4.26 7.86
C VAL A 101 -11.80 -4.17 9.07
N LEU A 102 -10.96 -3.12 9.16
CA LEU A 102 -10.05 -2.93 10.29
C LEU A 102 -10.75 -2.63 11.62
N GLU A 103 -11.97 -2.10 11.59
CA GLU A 103 -12.80 -1.95 12.81
C GLU A 103 -13.16 -3.32 13.43
N VAL A 104 -13.26 -4.36 12.61
CA VAL A 104 -13.62 -5.73 13.05
C VAL A 104 -12.37 -6.59 13.23
N ASP A 105 -11.40 -6.47 12.34
CA ASP A 105 -10.12 -7.18 12.35
C ASP A 105 -8.97 -6.17 12.17
N PRO A 106 -8.45 -5.58 13.26
CA PRO A 106 -7.35 -4.63 13.21
C PRO A 106 -6.05 -5.19 12.64
N SER A 107 -5.93 -6.53 12.54
CA SER A 107 -4.76 -7.23 12.02
C SER A 107 -4.90 -7.69 10.56
N SER A 108 -5.97 -7.31 9.87
CA SER A 108 -6.21 -7.65 8.47
C SER A 108 -5.11 -7.09 7.56
N LEU A 109 -4.09 -7.91 7.28
CA LEU A 109 -2.98 -7.55 6.38
C LEU A 109 -3.46 -7.10 4.99
N GLY A 110 -4.51 -7.77 4.47
CA GLY A 110 -5.11 -7.40 3.18
C GLY A 110 -5.67 -5.98 3.17
N SER A 111 -6.31 -5.55 4.26
CA SER A 111 -6.84 -4.19 4.39
C SER A 111 -5.74 -3.17 4.60
N ILE A 112 -4.76 -3.47 5.46
CA ILE A 112 -3.62 -2.57 5.73
C ILE A 112 -2.81 -2.32 4.45
N SER A 113 -2.46 -3.38 3.71
CA SER A 113 -1.71 -3.25 2.47
C SER A 113 -2.52 -2.58 1.36
N GLY A 114 -3.82 -2.85 1.28
CA GLY A 114 -4.72 -2.18 0.35
C GLY A 114 -4.78 -0.67 0.56
N ILE A 115 -4.92 -0.22 1.82
CA ILE A 115 -4.91 1.20 2.18
C ILE A 115 -3.53 1.82 1.90
N ALA A 116 -2.43 1.16 2.31
CA ALA A 116 -1.08 1.64 2.06
C ALA A 116 -0.81 1.89 0.58
N SER A 117 -1.16 0.91 -0.26
CA SER A 117 -1.00 0.99 -1.72
C SER A 117 -1.84 2.12 -2.33
N LEU A 118 -3.11 2.27 -1.92
CA LEU A 118 -3.97 3.34 -2.40
C LEU A 118 -3.42 4.73 -2.03
N TYR A 119 -3.04 4.94 -0.78
CA TYR A 119 -2.43 6.21 -0.36
C TYR A 119 -1.16 6.52 -1.14
N PHE A 120 -0.30 5.52 -1.37
CA PHE A 120 0.89 5.67 -2.18
C PHE A 120 0.56 6.08 -3.63
N GLN A 121 -0.39 5.41 -4.27
CA GLN A 121 -0.85 5.72 -5.63
C GLN A 121 -1.52 7.11 -5.71
N MET A 122 -2.22 7.53 -4.66
CA MET A 122 -2.83 8.86 -4.52
C MET A 122 -1.81 9.97 -4.15
N LYS A 123 -0.52 9.64 -4.01
CA LYS A 123 0.57 10.54 -3.57
C LYS A 123 0.41 11.08 -2.15
N ARG A 124 -0.37 10.41 -1.33
CA ARG A 124 -0.54 10.68 0.11
C ARG A 124 0.55 9.93 0.88
N MET A 125 1.78 10.45 0.79
CA MET A 125 2.99 9.72 1.19
C MET A 125 3.07 9.46 2.69
N ASP A 126 2.62 10.40 3.53
CA ASP A 126 2.67 10.25 4.99
C ASP A 126 1.72 9.15 5.46
N GLU A 127 0.48 9.15 4.96
CA GLU A 127 -0.50 8.11 5.28
C GLU A 127 -0.07 6.74 4.72
N ALA A 128 0.49 6.71 3.51
CA ALA A 128 1.02 5.46 2.95
C ALA A 128 2.12 4.88 3.85
N LYS A 129 3.06 5.70 4.29
CA LYS A 129 4.17 5.32 5.17
C LYS A 129 3.68 4.77 6.50
N GLU A 130 2.67 5.41 7.12
CA GLU A 130 2.05 4.93 8.35
C GLU A 130 1.49 3.51 8.19
N PHE A 131 0.75 3.25 7.11
CA PHE A 131 0.15 1.94 6.87
C PHE A 131 1.19 0.87 6.47
N TYR A 132 2.24 1.22 5.72
CA TYR A 132 3.36 0.28 5.47
C TYR A 132 4.10 -0.07 6.75
N LYS A 133 4.31 0.88 7.68
CA LYS A 133 4.89 0.59 9.01
C LYS A 133 3.97 -0.31 9.85
N LYS A 134 2.65 -0.15 9.79
CA LYS A 134 1.69 -1.09 10.41
C LYS A 134 1.83 -2.50 9.80
N GLN A 135 2.00 -2.60 8.49
CA GLN A 135 2.23 -3.90 7.84
C GLN A 135 3.52 -4.55 8.30
N ILE A 136 4.63 -3.80 8.41
CA ILE A 136 5.91 -4.28 8.95
C ILE A 136 5.75 -4.80 10.40
N ALA A 137 4.99 -4.09 11.22
CA ALA A 137 4.77 -4.49 12.61
C ALA A 137 3.99 -5.82 12.73
N LEU A 138 3.11 -6.13 11.79
CA LEU A 138 2.34 -7.37 11.76
C LEU A 138 3.07 -8.52 11.05
N ASP A 139 3.83 -8.21 10.00
CA ASP A 139 4.63 -9.18 9.25
C ASP A 139 5.99 -8.58 8.88
N SER A 140 6.96 -8.83 9.76
CA SER A 140 8.34 -8.36 9.57
C SER A 140 9.16 -9.18 8.59
N SER A 141 8.58 -10.23 7.98
CA SER A 141 9.25 -11.10 7.02
C SER A 141 9.04 -10.70 5.56
N ASN A 142 8.06 -9.82 5.29
CA ASN A 142 7.75 -9.34 3.94
C ASN A 142 8.67 -8.17 3.55
N PRO A 143 9.49 -8.27 2.47
CA PRO A 143 10.38 -7.21 2.04
C PRO A 143 9.65 -5.99 1.42
N GLU A 144 8.44 -6.17 0.86
CA GLU A 144 7.74 -5.13 0.09
C GLU A 144 7.41 -3.86 0.88
N PRO A 145 6.87 -3.93 2.12
CA PRO A 145 6.57 -2.71 2.86
C PRO A 145 7.83 -1.94 3.27
N TYR A 146 8.96 -2.63 3.54
CA TYR A 146 10.24 -1.97 3.79
C TYR A 146 10.74 -1.22 2.56
N TYR A 147 10.68 -1.85 1.39
CA TYR A 147 11.00 -1.20 0.12
C TYR A 147 10.12 0.03 -0.12
N SER A 148 8.81 -0.10 0.10
CA SER A 148 7.84 0.98 -0.10
C SER A 148 8.12 2.19 0.81
N VAL A 149 8.49 1.97 2.08
CA VAL A 149 8.90 3.05 2.98
C VAL A 149 10.16 3.74 2.45
N GLY A 150 11.19 3.00 2.03
CA GLY A 150 12.40 3.58 1.45
C GLY A 150 12.14 4.40 0.18
N VAL A 151 11.22 3.97 -0.67
CA VAL A 151 10.78 4.73 -1.86
C VAL A 151 10.07 6.03 -1.48
N ILE A 152 9.22 5.98 -0.44
CA ILE A 152 8.53 7.17 0.08
C ILE A 152 9.54 8.18 0.61
N ASP A 153 10.50 7.73 1.42
CA ASP A 153 11.53 8.58 2.00
C ASP A 153 12.37 9.27 0.93
N TRP A 154 12.81 8.53 -0.07
CA TRP A 154 13.47 9.14 -1.21
C TRP A 154 12.57 10.16 -1.93
N THR A 155 11.30 9.86 -2.16
CA THR A 155 10.37 10.76 -2.83
C THR A 155 10.21 12.09 -2.07
N GLN A 156 10.17 12.02 -0.74
CA GLN A 156 10.02 13.18 0.15
C GLN A 156 11.32 14.02 0.24
N THR A 157 12.49 13.42 0.07
CA THR A 157 13.78 14.12 0.07
C THR A 157 14.12 14.75 -1.28
N TYR A 158 13.73 14.10 -2.37
CA TYR A 158 14.08 14.51 -3.73
C TYR A 158 13.56 15.91 -4.09
N GLN A 159 12.27 16.19 -3.84
CA GLN A 159 11.66 17.47 -4.25
C GLN A 159 12.31 18.69 -3.55
N PRO A 160 12.49 18.73 -2.23
CA PRO A 160 13.16 19.84 -1.56
C PRO A 160 14.57 20.09 -2.06
N ARG A 161 15.33 18.99 -2.27
CA ARG A 161 16.68 19.09 -2.83
C ARG A 161 16.66 19.69 -4.24
N MET A 162 15.76 19.22 -5.13
CA MET A 162 15.68 19.74 -6.49
C MET A 162 15.25 21.21 -6.54
N VAL A 163 14.32 21.63 -5.69
CA VAL A 163 13.93 23.03 -5.54
C VAL A 163 15.12 23.88 -5.12
N LEU A 164 15.90 23.43 -4.13
CA LEU A 164 17.10 24.13 -3.68
C LEU A 164 18.16 24.23 -4.80
N ARG A 165 18.47 23.11 -5.46
CA ARG A 165 19.44 23.08 -6.55
C ARG A 165 19.04 24.01 -7.70
N THR A 166 17.76 24.05 -8.07
CA THR A 166 17.22 24.94 -9.10
C THR A 166 17.36 26.42 -8.69
N ARG A 167 17.03 26.76 -7.44
CA ARG A 167 17.17 28.11 -6.89
C ARG A 167 18.62 28.58 -6.90
N LEU A 168 19.54 27.69 -6.58
CA LEU A 168 20.99 27.97 -6.58
C LEU A 168 21.64 27.86 -7.99
N LYS A 169 20.85 27.49 -9.01
CA LYS A 169 21.33 27.28 -10.41
C LYS A 169 22.47 26.26 -10.49
N LEU A 170 22.45 25.22 -9.68
CA LEU A 170 23.46 24.17 -9.65
C LEU A 170 23.23 23.16 -10.76
N LYS A 171 24.31 22.72 -11.42
CA LYS A 171 24.34 21.56 -12.30
C LYS A 171 24.30 20.28 -11.49
N THR A 172 24.08 19.14 -12.16
CA THR A 172 23.97 17.83 -11.49
C THR A 172 25.21 17.48 -10.64
N GLU A 173 26.39 17.83 -11.13
CA GLU A 173 27.69 17.56 -10.47
C GLU A 173 28.08 18.57 -9.38
N ASP A 174 27.46 19.75 -9.37
CA ASP A 174 27.84 20.81 -8.44
C ASP A 174 27.46 20.48 -6.99
N PRO A 175 28.35 20.69 -6.00
CA PRO A 175 27.98 20.58 -4.61
C PRO A 175 27.17 21.79 -4.11
N ILE A 176 26.38 21.62 -3.07
CA ILE A 176 25.74 22.73 -2.34
C ILE A 176 26.82 23.36 -1.45
N LYS A 177 27.41 24.47 -1.90
CA LYS A 177 28.53 25.14 -1.23
C LYS A 177 28.11 26.00 -0.03
N ASP A 178 26.91 26.58 -0.07
CA ASP A 178 26.42 27.42 1.03
C ASP A 178 26.10 26.55 2.27
N PRO A 179 26.83 26.76 3.41
CA PRO A 179 26.65 25.93 4.59
C PRO A 179 25.24 26.05 5.22
N LYS A 180 24.63 27.26 5.14
CA LYS A 180 23.29 27.48 5.72
C LYS A 180 22.22 26.73 4.93
N GLU A 181 22.30 26.77 3.60
CA GLU A 181 21.38 26.07 2.72
C GLU A 181 21.54 24.55 2.85
N ARG A 182 22.79 24.07 2.94
CA ARG A 182 23.08 22.66 3.15
C ARG A 182 22.56 22.17 4.51
N GLN A 183 22.81 22.95 5.57
CA GLN A 183 22.32 22.61 6.91
C GLN A 183 20.79 22.58 6.97
N ALA A 184 20.12 23.58 6.41
CA ALA A 184 18.65 23.61 6.37
C ALA A 184 18.07 22.42 5.60
N LEU A 185 18.72 22.01 4.51
CA LEU A 185 18.32 20.80 3.77
C LEU A 185 18.60 19.55 4.58
N ALA A 186 19.75 19.48 5.31
CA ALA A 186 20.11 18.35 6.15
C ALA A 186 19.13 18.16 7.30
N GLU A 187 18.79 19.22 8.02
CA GLU A 187 17.82 19.16 9.13
C GLU A 187 16.46 18.53 8.69
N ARG A 188 16.07 18.79 7.47
CA ARG A 188 14.84 18.24 6.89
C ARG A 188 15.00 16.81 6.35
N ASN A 189 16.04 16.58 5.55
CA ASN A 189 16.13 15.38 4.71
C ASN A 189 16.92 14.24 5.37
N LEU A 190 17.89 14.54 6.27
CA LEU A 190 18.76 13.50 6.83
C LEU A 190 17.99 12.40 7.57
N PRO A 191 16.99 12.71 8.42
CA PRO A 191 16.21 11.65 9.09
C PRO A 191 15.48 10.71 8.10
N LEU A 192 14.97 11.25 7.00
CA LEU A 192 14.30 10.46 5.96
C LEU A 192 15.31 9.63 5.16
N ILE A 193 16.47 10.19 4.84
CA ILE A 193 17.55 9.47 4.14
C ILE A 193 18.01 8.28 4.97
N GLU A 194 18.25 8.48 6.27
CA GLU A 194 18.71 7.43 7.18
C GLU A 194 17.65 6.34 7.34
N GLU A 195 16.39 6.70 7.57
CA GLU A 195 15.29 5.74 7.63
C GLU A 195 15.13 4.97 6.31
N GLY A 196 15.12 5.66 5.18
CA GLY A 196 14.99 5.04 3.87
C GLY A 196 16.12 4.06 3.57
N MET A 197 17.36 4.40 3.92
CA MET A 197 18.52 3.50 3.80
C MET A 197 18.37 2.26 4.69
N GLU A 198 17.94 2.43 5.94
CA GLU A 198 17.68 1.31 6.85
C GLU A 198 16.62 0.38 6.28
N MET A 199 15.49 0.93 5.83
CA MET A 199 14.37 0.16 5.28
C MET A 199 14.78 -0.59 4.01
N LEU A 200 15.49 0.04 3.06
CA LEU A 200 15.95 -0.63 1.85
C LEU A 200 16.99 -1.72 2.15
N ASN A 201 17.88 -1.51 3.10
CA ASN A 201 18.82 -2.55 3.55
C ASN A 201 18.05 -3.73 4.17
N ARG A 202 17.00 -3.47 4.96
CA ARG A 202 16.16 -4.54 5.51
C ARG A 202 15.40 -5.30 4.42
N ALA A 203 14.88 -4.61 3.43
CA ALA A 203 14.24 -5.25 2.26
C ALA A 203 15.21 -6.21 1.55
N MET A 204 16.45 -5.80 1.34
CA MET A 204 17.50 -6.64 0.72
C MET A 204 17.95 -7.81 1.58
N GLN A 205 17.98 -7.66 2.92
CA GLN A 205 18.24 -8.79 3.82
C GLN A 205 17.18 -9.87 3.73
N LEU A 206 15.91 -9.48 3.46
CA LEU A 206 14.79 -10.39 3.28
C LEU A 206 14.70 -10.95 1.85
N ARG A 207 15.23 -10.21 0.88
CA ARG A 207 15.29 -10.60 -0.55
C ARG A 207 16.62 -10.15 -1.13
N GLU A 208 17.59 -11.03 -1.21
CA GLU A 208 18.96 -10.72 -1.66
C GLU A 208 19.01 -10.21 -3.11
N ASP A 209 18.09 -10.66 -3.95
CA ASP A 209 17.99 -10.28 -5.36
C ASP A 209 17.08 -9.07 -5.63
N TYR A 210 16.95 -8.14 -4.65
CA TYR A 210 16.07 -6.98 -4.76
C TYR A 210 16.76 -5.80 -5.47
N ASP A 211 16.91 -5.90 -6.77
CA ASP A 211 17.58 -4.92 -7.63
C ASP A 211 16.95 -3.52 -7.58
N ASP A 212 15.62 -3.41 -7.42
CA ASP A 212 14.95 -2.11 -7.26
C ASP A 212 15.32 -1.44 -5.93
N ALA A 213 15.46 -2.19 -4.82
CA ALA A 213 15.92 -1.64 -3.55
C ALA A 213 17.36 -1.11 -3.67
N MET A 214 18.25 -1.80 -4.39
CA MET A 214 19.60 -1.33 -4.69
C MET A 214 19.58 -0.03 -5.50
N ALA A 215 18.68 0.10 -6.48
CA ALA A 215 18.53 1.32 -7.26
C ALA A 215 18.10 2.50 -6.41
N TYR A 216 17.17 2.31 -5.45
CA TYR A 216 16.78 3.39 -4.53
C TYR A 216 17.85 3.72 -3.49
N LEU A 217 18.67 2.75 -3.04
CA LEU A 217 19.86 3.05 -2.25
C LEU A 217 20.84 3.96 -2.97
N ASN A 218 21.13 3.70 -4.26
CA ASN A 218 21.91 4.63 -5.06
C ASN A 218 21.34 6.06 -5.00
N LEU A 219 20.02 6.20 -5.16
CA LEU A 219 19.38 7.52 -5.14
C LEU A 219 19.50 8.20 -3.77
N LEU A 220 19.28 7.48 -2.67
CA LEU A 220 19.45 8.02 -1.31
C LEU A 220 20.90 8.41 -0.99
N TYR A 221 21.91 7.66 -1.46
CA TYR A 221 23.30 8.07 -1.33
C TYR A 221 23.62 9.33 -2.12
N ARG A 222 22.97 9.58 -3.26
CA ARG A 222 23.09 10.86 -3.99
C ARG A 222 22.39 12.01 -3.26
N GLU A 223 21.25 11.77 -2.59
CA GLU A 223 20.63 12.74 -1.68
C GLU A 223 21.61 13.09 -0.53
N LYS A 224 22.20 12.07 0.10
CA LYS A 224 23.17 12.22 1.19
C LYS A 224 24.40 13.00 0.76
N ALA A 225 24.93 12.76 -0.42
CA ALA A 225 26.14 13.45 -0.94
C ALA A 225 25.97 14.97 -0.99
N ASP A 226 24.77 15.48 -1.23
CA ASP A 226 24.50 16.92 -1.24
C ASP A 226 24.42 17.55 0.17
N LEU A 227 24.33 16.70 1.22
CA LEU A 227 24.32 17.12 2.63
C LEU A 227 25.71 17.09 3.26
N GLU A 228 26.69 16.42 2.64
CA GLU A 228 28.03 16.24 3.20
C GLU A 228 28.81 17.56 3.24
N GLU A 229 29.51 17.77 4.36
CA GLU A 229 30.25 19.01 4.61
C GLU A 229 31.58 19.08 3.88
N THR A 230 32.21 17.93 3.67
CA THR A 230 33.53 17.85 3.06
C THR A 230 33.49 17.25 1.65
N PRO A 231 34.35 17.69 0.73
CA PRO A 231 34.48 17.08 -0.58
C PRO A 231 34.75 15.58 -0.55
N GLN A 232 35.53 15.11 0.44
CA GLN A 232 35.88 13.70 0.61
C GLN A 232 34.65 12.86 0.98
N ALA A 233 33.88 13.31 1.99
CA ALA A 233 32.65 12.60 2.39
C ALA A 233 31.62 12.57 1.25
N ARG A 234 31.49 13.68 0.51
CA ARG A 234 30.64 13.73 -0.69
C ARG A 234 31.09 12.73 -1.75
N GLU A 235 32.39 12.68 -2.04
CA GLU A 235 32.93 11.74 -3.03
C GLU A 235 32.71 10.28 -2.61
N GLU A 236 32.88 9.96 -1.34
CA GLU A 236 32.63 8.62 -0.79
C GLU A 236 31.15 8.22 -0.92
N ALA A 237 30.24 9.14 -0.59
CA ALA A 237 28.81 8.92 -0.78
C ALA A 237 28.46 8.68 -2.26
N LEU A 238 29.04 9.45 -3.20
CA LEU A 238 28.82 9.26 -4.64
C LEU A 238 29.40 7.94 -5.14
N LYS A 239 30.59 7.54 -4.69
CA LYS A 239 31.16 6.22 -5.02
C LYS A 239 30.28 5.08 -4.53
N THR A 240 29.72 5.22 -3.32
CA THR A 240 28.80 4.23 -2.77
C THR A 240 27.50 4.19 -3.59
N ALA A 241 27.00 5.34 -4.03
CA ALA A 241 25.84 5.42 -4.92
C ALA A 241 26.10 4.66 -6.23
N ASP A 242 27.25 4.91 -6.87
CA ASP A 242 27.63 4.25 -8.13
C ASP A 242 27.76 2.73 -7.96
N MET A 243 28.38 2.27 -6.87
CA MET A 243 28.46 0.84 -6.54
C MET A 243 27.07 0.19 -6.45
N TRP A 244 26.08 0.83 -5.83
CA TRP A 244 24.73 0.30 -5.74
C TRP A 244 24.01 0.31 -7.10
N MET A 245 24.24 1.32 -7.94
CA MET A 245 23.73 1.36 -9.29
C MET A 245 24.27 0.20 -10.13
N ASP A 246 25.60 -0.02 -10.07
CA ASP A 246 26.25 -1.12 -10.81
C ASP A 246 25.73 -2.48 -10.39
N LYS A 247 25.55 -2.72 -9.09
CA LYS A 247 24.95 -3.95 -8.56
C LYS A 247 23.51 -4.16 -9.07
N SER A 248 22.68 -3.11 -9.01
CA SER A 248 21.30 -3.17 -9.51
C SER A 248 21.26 -3.54 -11.00
N LEU A 249 22.08 -2.86 -11.82
CA LEU A 249 22.14 -3.10 -13.26
C LEU A 249 22.64 -4.50 -13.61
N ALA A 250 23.68 -4.98 -12.90
CA ALA A 250 24.21 -6.34 -13.08
C ALA A 250 23.14 -7.39 -12.78
N LEU A 251 22.42 -7.21 -11.67
CA LEU A 251 21.35 -8.13 -11.26
C LEU A 251 20.16 -8.10 -12.23
N LYS A 252 19.73 -6.91 -12.68
CA LYS A 252 18.68 -6.77 -13.72
C LYS A 252 19.07 -7.49 -15.01
N LYS A 253 20.34 -7.37 -15.44
CA LYS A 253 20.85 -8.06 -16.62
C LYS A 253 20.85 -9.57 -16.42
N GLN A 254 21.27 -10.05 -15.25
CA GLN A 254 21.24 -11.48 -14.93
C GLN A 254 19.80 -12.02 -15.00
N LYS A 255 18.84 -11.38 -14.32
CA LYS A 255 17.42 -11.78 -14.35
C LYS A 255 16.85 -11.80 -15.77
N ALA A 256 17.19 -10.81 -16.60
CA ALA A 256 16.75 -10.78 -18.00
C ALA A 256 17.30 -11.95 -18.83
N VAL A 257 18.56 -12.32 -18.61
CA VAL A 257 19.19 -13.49 -19.28
C VAL A 257 18.55 -14.79 -18.82
N GLU A 258 18.27 -14.93 -17.53
CA GLU A 258 17.62 -16.12 -16.97
C GLU A 258 16.19 -16.26 -17.49
N ALA A 259 15.42 -15.17 -17.52
CA ALA A 259 14.07 -15.14 -18.09
C ALA A 259 14.06 -15.52 -19.58
N ALA A 260 15.06 -15.07 -20.36
CA ALA A 260 15.18 -15.41 -21.77
C ALA A 260 15.54 -16.89 -22.04
N LYS A 261 16.17 -17.55 -21.04
CA LYS A 261 16.52 -18.98 -21.13
C LYS A 261 15.39 -19.90 -20.66
N SER A 262 14.46 -19.41 -19.85
CA SER A 262 13.30 -20.17 -19.39
C SER A 262 12.30 -20.27 -20.55
N PRO A 263 11.96 -21.47 -21.07
CA PRO A 263 10.92 -21.60 -22.09
C PRO A 263 9.63 -21.02 -21.49
N GLN A 264 8.93 -20.14 -22.24
CA GLN A 264 7.57 -19.75 -21.90
C GLN A 264 6.76 -21.05 -21.75
N ALA A 265 6.47 -21.42 -20.52
CA ALA A 265 5.54 -22.52 -20.25
C ALA A 265 4.19 -22.06 -20.81
N GLY A 266 3.76 -22.79 -21.84
CA GLY A 266 2.69 -22.61 -22.77
C GLY A 266 1.49 -21.74 -22.41
N SER A 267 1.11 -20.99 -23.41
CA SER A 267 -0.23 -20.45 -23.68
C SER A 267 -1.40 -21.31 -23.24
#